data_1bd6ccd98f42f837cf4462d8db54fd6d
#
_entry.id   1bd6ccd98f42f837cf4462d8db54fd6d
#
_cell.length_a   1.000
_cell.length_b   1.000
_cell.length_c   1.000
_cell.angle_alpha   90.00
_cell.angle_beta   90.00
_cell.angle_gamma   90.00
#
_symmetry.space_group_name_H-M   'P 1'
#
loop_
_entity.id
_entity.type
_entity.pdbx_description
1 polymer ?
#
loop_
_entity_poly.entity_id
_entity_poly.type
_entity_poly.pdbx_seq_one_letter_code
_entity_poly.pdbx_strand_id
1 'polypeptide(L)'
;MRSLLWVLLSLAAAPAWCEDIVDVLERSQRVRLESLPAADTGGERAQRVRASFERLLLASGLREPVELRVIRGETMAETLQGRVVVANESLADLSEGERVFILAHELGHVALGHWSQLGAVYKRHIPGVVTPQTTDPVAGALGREASGLSHRHELDADAFSVHTLRAMGHSDEDAFSAFKRLGLTRDTPTHPGTRKRMASLRDLQNTPVSTAELLPSK
;
A
#
# COMPACT_ATOMS: atom_id res chain seq x y z
N MET A 1 -2.27 48.81 -53.09
CA MET A 1 -1.16 48.12 -52.39
C MET A 1 -1.74 47.49 -51.11
N ARG A 2 -1.95 46.16 -51.12
CA ARG A 2 -2.53 45.40 -49.95
C ARG A 2 -1.39 44.57 -49.37
N SER A 3 -0.89 45.02 -48.19
CA SER A 3 0.14 44.31 -47.44
C SER A 3 -0.51 43.09 -46.73
N LEU A 4 -0.15 41.86 -47.14
CA LEU A 4 -0.47 40.64 -46.42
C LEU A 4 0.48 40.51 -45.23
N LEU A 5 -0.06 40.62 -44.01
CA LEU A 5 0.63 40.30 -42.76
C LEU A 5 0.57 38.78 -42.56
N TRP A 6 1.71 38.06 -42.71
CA TRP A 6 1.85 36.67 -42.34
C TRP A 6 2.05 36.59 -40.82
N VAL A 7 1.03 36.13 -40.12
CA VAL A 7 1.17 35.76 -38.68
C VAL A 7 1.75 34.35 -38.63
N LEU A 8 3.03 34.23 -38.30
CA LEU A 8 3.68 32.97 -37.98
C LEU A 8 3.16 32.54 -36.59
N LEU A 9 2.24 31.59 -36.58
CA LEU A 9 1.85 30.84 -35.36
C LEU A 9 2.98 29.85 -35.02
N SER A 10 3.87 30.24 -34.12
CA SER A 10 4.82 29.33 -33.49
C SER A 10 4.05 28.39 -32.60
N LEU A 11 3.79 27.16 -33.07
CA LEU A 11 3.41 26.05 -32.21
C LEU A 11 4.60 25.77 -31.27
N ALA A 12 4.53 26.30 -30.05
CA ALA A 12 5.40 25.84 -28.98
C ALA A 12 5.03 24.38 -28.70
N ALA A 13 5.83 23.43 -29.20
CA ALA A 13 5.76 22.06 -28.80
C ALA A 13 6.02 22.01 -27.30
N ALA A 14 4.99 21.73 -26.49
CA ALA A 14 5.17 21.44 -25.08
C ALA A 14 6.21 20.33 -24.96
N PRO A 15 7.22 20.44 -24.06
CA PRO A 15 8.18 19.37 -23.87
C PRO A 15 7.40 18.09 -23.53
N ALA A 16 7.56 17.06 -24.34
CA ALA A 16 7.10 15.73 -23.98
C ALA A 16 7.90 15.35 -22.74
N TRP A 17 7.26 15.39 -21.59
CA TRP A 17 7.86 14.98 -20.32
C TRP A 17 8.19 13.50 -20.46
N CYS A 18 9.48 13.20 -20.51
CA CYS A 18 9.96 11.83 -20.48
C CYS A 18 9.74 11.28 -19.07
N GLU A 19 8.52 10.78 -18.80
CA GLU A 19 8.23 10.16 -17.51
C GLU A 19 8.83 8.76 -17.43
N ASP A 20 9.50 8.46 -16.32
CA ASP A 20 9.90 7.10 -16.01
C ASP A 20 8.71 6.31 -15.46
N ILE A 21 8.87 4.99 -15.36
CA ILE A 21 7.76 4.11 -14.94
C ILE A 21 7.30 4.41 -13.50
N VAL A 22 8.18 4.86 -12.62
CA VAL A 22 7.80 5.18 -11.23
C VAL A 22 6.98 6.46 -11.18
N ASP A 23 7.31 7.46 -12.00
CA ASP A 23 6.51 8.70 -12.13
C ASP A 23 5.08 8.38 -12.60
N VAL A 24 4.95 7.46 -13.56
CA VAL A 24 3.65 6.98 -14.06
C VAL A 24 2.86 6.29 -12.93
N LEU A 25 3.51 5.41 -12.15
CA LEU A 25 2.89 4.72 -11.04
C LEU A 25 2.48 5.69 -9.92
N GLU A 26 3.35 6.65 -9.57
CA GLU A 26 3.04 7.67 -8.56
C GLU A 26 1.85 8.54 -8.98
N ARG A 27 1.80 8.94 -10.25
CA ARG A 27 0.67 9.68 -10.77
C ARG A 27 -0.62 8.86 -10.71
N SER A 28 -0.57 7.59 -11.09
CA SER A 28 -1.72 6.68 -11.00
C SER A 28 -2.23 6.56 -9.56
N GLN A 29 -1.35 6.39 -8.59
CA GLN A 29 -1.74 6.32 -7.18
C GLN A 29 -2.24 7.66 -6.63
N ARG A 30 -1.72 8.79 -7.13
CA ARG A 30 -2.26 10.12 -6.78
C ARG A 30 -3.69 10.28 -7.25
N VAL A 31 -3.97 9.94 -8.52
CA VAL A 31 -5.34 9.97 -9.07
C VAL A 31 -6.25 9.04 -8.26
N ARG A 32 -5.77 7.85 -7.88
CA ARG A 32 -6.50 6.94 -7.00
C ARG A 32 -6.83 7.60 -5.67
N LEU A 33 -5.85 8.20 -5.01
CA LEU A 33 -6.00 8.86 -3.71
C LEU A 33 -7.00 10.03 -3.77
N GLU A 34 -6.96 10.83 -4.84
CA GLU A 34 -7.87 11.95 -5.08
C GLU A 34 -9.32 11.48 -5.34
N SER A 35 -9.49 10.29 -5.91
CA SER A 35 -10.82 9.71 -6.18
C SER A 35 -11.53 9.14 -4.96
N LEU A 36 -10.82 8.93 -3.84
CA LEU A 36 -11.38 8.33 -2.63
C LEU A 36 -12.18 9.36 -1.83
N PRO A 37 -13.45 9.08 -1.51
CA PRO A 37 -14.30 10.02 -0.77
C PRO A 37 -13.84 10.12 0.68
N ALA A 38 -13.44 11.31 1.12
CA ALA A 38 -13.01 11.54 2.49
C ALA A 38 -14.15 11.29 3.49
N ALA A 39 -13.83 10.71 4.64
CA ALA A 39 -14.74 10.65 5.77
C ALA A 39 -14.86 12.03 6.44
N ASP A 40 -15.93 12.23 7.19
CA ASP A 40 -16.04 13.41 8.06
C ASP A 40 -14.96 13.35 9.14
N THR A 41 -14.08 14.35 9.16
CA THR A 41 -12.97 14.42 10.11
C THR A 41 -13.43 14.55 11.56
N GLY A 42 -14.60 15.14 11.79
CA GLY A 42 -15.25 15.26 13.12
C GLY A 42 -16.10 14.05 13.50
N GLY A 43 -16.32 13.13 12.57
CA GLY A 43 -17.14 11.94 12.79
C GLY A 43 -16.52 10.96 13.82
N GLU A 44 -17.33 10.43 14.73
CA GLU A 44 -16.89 9.54 15.81
C GLU A 44 -16.14 8.30 15.28
N ARG A 45 -16.62 7.72 14.15
CA ARG A 45 -16.00 6.56 13.52
C ARG A 45 -14.60 6.90 13.00
N ALA A 46 -14.46 8.02 12.29
CA ALA A 46 -13.17 8.48 11.78
C ALA A 46 -12.18 8.78 12.93
N GLN A 47 -12.67 9.40 14.01
CA GLN A 47 -11.84 9.66 15.20
C GLN A 47 -11.36 8.36 15.85
N ARG A 48 -12.20 7.33 15.95
CA ARG A 48 -11.83 6.01 16.49
C ARG A 48 -10.74 5.34 15.65
N VAL A 49 -10.84 5.39 14.33
CA VAL A 49 -9.80 4.86 13.43
C VAL A 49 -8.49 5.63 13.62
N ARG A 50 -8.54 6.97 13.67
CA ARG A 50 -7.34 7.81 13.92
C ARG A 50 -6.67 7.48 15.24
N ALA A 51 -7.44 7.39 16.33
CA ALA A 51 -6.90 7.07 17.66
C ALA A 51 -6.21 5.70 17.70
N SER A 52 -6.76 4.70 16.98
CA SER A 52 -6.10 3.39 16.87
C SER A 52 -4.80 3.48 16.05
N PHE A 53 -4.79 4.25 14.97
CA PHE A 53 -3.60 4.44 14.14
C PHE A 53 -2.49 5.21 14.87
N GLU A 54 -2.82 6.24 15.64
CA GLU A 54 -1.86 6.98 16.46
C GLU A 54 -1.17 6.07 17.50
N ARG A 55 -1.95 5.22 18.20
CA ARG A 55 -1.37 4.23 19.12
C ARG A 55 -0.50 3.21 18.40
N LEU A 56 -0.93 2.77 17.22
CA LEU A 56 -0.16 1.87 16.38
C LEU A 56 1.19 2.47 15.96
N LEU A 57 1.22 3.74 15.51
CA LEU A 57 2.45 4.44 15.15
C LEU A 57 3.42 4.49 16.33
N LEU A 58 2.94 4.80 17.52
CA LEU A 58 3.77 4.81 18.72
C LEU A 58 4.34 3.42 19.05
N ALA A 59 3.51 2.38 18.92
CA ALA A 59 3.92 1.00 19.20
C ALA A 59 4.90 0.44 18.17
N SER A 60 4.78 0.83 16.91
CA SER A 60 5.65 0.37 15.81
C SER A 60 7.06 0.95 15.86
N GLY A 61 7.27 2.06 16.57
CA GLY A 61 8.56 2.76 16.62
C GLY A 61 9.00 3.38 15.30
N LEU A 62 8.12 3.41 14.29
CA LEU A 62 8.41 3.99 12.98
C LEU A 62 8.67 5.50 13.10
N ARG A 63 9.78 5.96 12.55
CA ARG A 63 10.21 7.37 12.62
C ARG A 63 9.86 8.16 11.36
N GLU A 64 9.60 7.46 10.27
CA GLU A 64 9.22 8.09 9.00
C GLU A 64 7.80 8.64 9.09
N PRO A 65 7.54 9.82 8.51
CA PRO A 65 6.20 10.39 8.52
C PRO A 65 5.25 9.55 7.66
N VAL A 66 4.16 9.10 8.26
CA VAL A 66 3.08 8.38 7.58
C VAL A 66 1.79 9.18 7.69
N GLU A 67 1.16 9.44 6.57
CA GLU A 67 -0.15 10.10 6.52
C GLU A 67 -1.26 9.05 6.67
N LEU A 68 -2.23 9.28 7.56
CA LEU A 68 -3.48 8.53 7.58
C LEU A 68 -4.58 9.34 6.89
N ARG A 69 -5.22 8.73 5.91
CA ARG A 69 -6.43 9.26 5.27
C ARG A 69 -7.63 8.36 5.56
N VAL A 70 -8.56 8.87 6.37
CA VAL A 70 -9.81 8.14 6.64
C VAL A 70 -10.82 8.46 5.56
N ILE A 71 -11.39 7.41 4.98
CA ILE A 71 -12.30 7.49 3.83
C ILE A 71 -13.64 6.82 4.11
N ARG A 72 -14.59 7.02 3.19
CA ARG A 72 -15.85 6.28 3.07
C ARG A 72 -15.86 5.48 1.77
N GLY A 73 -16.85 4.65 1.57
CA GLY A 73 -17.02 3.86 0.36
C GLY A 73 -16.62 2.40 0.54
N GLU A 74 -16.25 1.73 -0.54
CA GLU A 74 -16.05 0.27 -0.56
C GLU A 74 -14.64 -0.18 -0.17
N THR A 75 -13.62 0.67 -0.39
CA THR A 75 -12.23 0.34 -0.04
C THR A 75 -12.09 0.23 1.47
N MET A 76 -11.61 -0.90 1.95
CA MET A 76 -11.42 -1.16 3.39
C MET A 76 -10.16 -0.46 3.91
N ALA A 77 -9.01 -0.77 3.32
CA ALA A 77 -7.73 -0.13 3.58
C ALA A 77 -6.80 -0.36 2.38
N GLU A 78 -5.86 0.52 2.16
CA GLU A 78 -4.78 0.38 1.18
C GLU A 78 -3.64 1.34 1.50
N THR A 79 -2.41 0.99 1.14
CA THR A 79 -1.24 1.86 1.23
C THR A 79 -0.90 2.44 -0.13
N LEU A 80 -0.84 3.76 -0.22
CA LEU A 80 -0.53 4.49 -1.46
C LEU A 80 0.78 5.26 -1.34
N GLN A 81 1.54 5.31 -2.44
CA GLN A 81 2.81 6.04 -2.57
C GLN A 81 3.85 5.67 -1.49
N GLY A 82 3.70 4.51 -0.86
CA GLY A 82 4.59 4.03 0.22
C GLY A 82 4.60 4.88 1.49
N ARG A 83 3.65 5.81 1.66
CA ARG A 83 3.60 6.74 2.80
C ARG A 83 2.21 7.18 3.25
N VAL A 84 1.17 6.89 2.47
CA VAL A 84 -0.21 7.23 2.79
C VAL A 84 -0.98 5.95 3.08
N VAL A 85 -1.38 5.75 4.33
CA VAL A 85 -2.30 4.70 4.73
C VAL A 85 -3.71 5.23 4.57
N VAL A 86 -4.48 4.59 3.72
CA VAL A 86 -5.92 4.83 3.54
C VAL A 86 -6.68 3.82 4.37
N ALA A 87 -7.65 4.27 5.15
CA ALA A 87 -8.47 3.42 5.99
C ALA A 87 -9.94 3.83 5.96
N ASN A 88 -10.83 2.87 5.79
CA ASN A 88 -12.27 3.14 5.83
C ASN A 88 -12.73 3.44 7.26
N GLU A 89 -13.63 4.42 7.42
CA GLU A 89 -14.23 4.71 8.73
C GLU A 89 -15.01 3.51 9.30
N SER A 90 -15.44 2.55 8.46
CA SER A 90 -16.10 1.32 8.89
C SER A 90 -15.22 0.40 9.72
N LEU A 91 -13.90 0.58 9.68
CA LEU A 91 -13.00 -0.12 10.61
C LEU A 91 -13.33 0.17 12.08
N ALA A 92 -13.97 1.30 12.38
CA ALA A 92 -14.46 1.62 13.71
C ALA A 92 -15.47 0.62 14.28
N ASP A 93 -16.15 -0.15 13.42
CA ASP A 93 -17.15 -1.13 13.80
C ASP A 93 -16.54 -2.50 14.18
N LEU A 94 -15.24 -2.67 13.91
CA LEU A 94 -14.47 -3.85 14.30
C LEU A 94 -14.02 -3.75 15.76
N SER A 95 -13.66 -4.88 16.37
CA SER A 95 -12.92 -4.87 17.63
C SER A 95 -11.61 -4.09 17.47
N GLU A 96 -11.01 -3.65 18.56
CA GLU A 96 -9.76 -2.90 18.47
C GLU A 96 -8.64 -3.75 17.92
N GLY A 97 -8.52 -5.01 18.32
CA GLY A 97 -7.49 -5.90 17.79
C GLY A 97 -7.65 -6.16 16.29
N GLU A 98 -8.87 -6.43 15.80
CA GLU A 98 -9.15 -6.58 14.36
C GLU A 98 -8.77 -5.30 13.58
N ARG A 99 -9.14 -4.12 14.09
CA ARG A 99 -8.82 -2.83 13.49
C ARG A 99 -7.33 -2.56 13.47
N VAL A 100 -6.64 -2.82 14.58
CA VAL A 100 -5.19 -2.67 14.69
C VAL A 100 -4.49 -3.60 13.72
N PHE A 101 -4.91 -4.86 13.58
CA PHE A 101 -4.34 -5.79 12.60
C PHE A 101 -4.39 -5.23 11.18
N ILE A 102 -5.55 -4.74 10.73
CA ILE A 102 -5.71 -4.20 9.37
C ILE A 102 -4.85 -2.94 9.19
N LEU A 103 -4.85 -2.02 10.15
CA LEU A 103 -4.04 -0.80 10.08
C LEU A 103 -2.54 -1.10 10.13
N ALA A 104 -2.13 -2.10 10.92
CA ALA A 104 -0.74 -2.54 11.02
C ALA A 104 -0.27 -3.23 9.72
N HIS A 105 -1.15 -3.94 9.01
CA HIS A 105 -0.84 -4.49 7.69
C HIS A 105 -0.47 -3.38 6.70
N GLU A 106 -1.29 -2.34 6.62
CA GLU A 106 -1.00 -1.19 5.76
C GLU A 106 0.27 -0.44 6.19
N LEU A 107 0.46 -0.27 7.49
CA LEU A 107 1.69 0.32 8.02
C LEU A 107 2.92 -0.54 7.73
N GLY A 108 2.77 -1.87 7.68
CA GLY A 108 3.81 -2.82 7.29
C GLY A 108 4.32 -2.57 5.88
N HIS A 109 3.44 -2.26 4.93
CA HIS A 109 3.86 -1.89 3.58
C HIS A 109 4.74 -0.64 3.55
N VAL A 110 4.49 0.33 4.44
CA VAL A 110 5.35 1.52 4.58
C VAL A 110 6.67 1.15 5.25
N ALA A 111 6.60 0.51 6.43
CA ALA A 111 7.76 0.20 7.28
C ALA A 111 8.78 -0.69 6.57
N LEU A 112 8.32 -1.61 5.74
CA LEU A 112 9.15 -2.55 4.98
C LEU A 112 9.57 -2.01 3.59
N GLY A 113 9.14 -0.81 3.22
CA GLY A 113 9.56 -0.17 1.97
C GLY A 113 9.06 -0.87 0.70
N HIS A 114 7.90 -1.51 0.75
CA HIS A 114 7.36 -2.33 -0.35
C HIS A 114 7.17 -1.54 -1.64
N TRP A 115 6.77 -0.26 -1.54
CA TRP A 115 6.63 0.62 -2.70
C TRP A 115 7.95 0.80 -3.45
N SER A 116 9.04 1.09 -2.75
CA SER A 116 10.35 1.31 -3.37
C SER A 116 10.91 0.02 -3.98
N GLN A 117 10.68 -1.13 -3.33
CA GLN A 117 11.10 -2.44 -3.84
C GLN A 117 10.35 -2.79 -5.15
N LEU A 118 9.04 -2.55 -5.18
CA LEU A 118 8.24 -2.76 -6.39
C LEU A 118 8.67 -1.78 -7.50
N GLY A 119 8.90 -0.53 -7.18
CA GLY A 119 9.41 0.48 -8.11
C GLY A 119 10.75 0.08 -8.72
N ALA A 120 11.66 -0.52 -7.94
CA ALA A 120 12.94 -1.03 -8.44
C ALA A 120 12.76 -2.17 -9.45
N VAL A 121 11.79 -3.07 -9.25
CA VAL A 121 11.44 -4.11 -10.24
C VAL A 121 10.97 -3.47 -11.55
N TYR A 122 10.05 -2.51 -11.47
CA TYR A 122 9.55 -1.82 -12.65
C TYR A 122 10.67 -1.08 -13.41
N LYS A 123 11.53 -0.33 -12.70
CA LYS A 123 12.67 0.38 -13.33
C LYS A 123 13.66 -0.56 -14.01
N ARG A 124 13.90 -1.73 -13.45
CA ARG A 124 14.82 -2.71 -14.04
C ARG A 124 14.30 -3.26 -15.38
N HIS A 125 12.98 -3.49 -15.47
CA HIS A 125 12.36 -3.98 -16.72
C HIS A 125 12.12 -2.87 -17.73
N ILE A 126 11.85 -1.64 -17.29
CA ILE A 126 11.52 -0.48 -18.13
C ILE A 126 12.48 0.67 -17.73
N PRO A 127 13.76 0.58 -18.12
CA PRO A 127 14.71 1.65 -17.89
C PRO A 127 14.45 2.81 -18.88
N GLY A 128 14.02 3.96 -18.37
CA GLY A 128 13.78 5.17 -19.17
C GLY A 128 12.32 5.40 -19.49
N VAL A 129 12.06 5.94 -20.69
CA VAL A 129 10.73 6.42 -21.08
C VAL A 129 9.74 5.29 -21.28
N VAL A 130 8.54 5.47 -20.74
CA VAL A 130 7.43 4.52 -20.87
C VAL A 130 6.75 4.70 -22.22
N THR A 131 6.88 3.70 -23.09
CA THR A 131 6.22 3.63 -24.40
C THR A 131 5.77 2.18 -24.68
N PRO A 132 4.85 1.93 -25.62
CA PRO A 132 4.51 0.56 -26.00
C PRO A 132 5.74 -0.26 -26.44
N GLN A 133 6.71 0.37 -27.10
CA GLN A 133 7.95 -0.29 -27.57
C GLN A 133 8.85 -0.74 -26.42
N THR A 134 8.83 -0.02 -25.27
CA THR A 134 9.61 -0.38 -24.07
C THR A 134 8.85 -1.31 -23.12
N THR A 135 7.52 -1.28 -23.12
CA THR A 135 6.67 -2.04 -22.19
C THR A 135 6.22 -3.38 -22.73
N ASP A 136 5.76 -3.46 -23.99
CA ASP A 136 5.16 -4.68 -24.55
C ASP A 136 6.10 -5.90 -24.54
N PRO A 137 7.38 -5.77 -24.91
CA PRO A 137 8.29 -6.92 -24.91
C PRO A 137 8.55 -7.52 -23.52
N VAL A 138 8.44 -6.71 -22.47
CA VAL A 138 8.78 -7.12 -21.08
C VAL A 138 7.55 -7.39 -20.23
N ALA A 139 6.35 -7.06 -20.67
CA ALA A 139 5.12 -7.12 -19.89
C ALA A 139 4.90 -8.46 -19.18
N GLY A 140 5.12 -9.57 -19.90
CA GLY A 140 4.93 -10.91 -19.32
C GLY A 140 5.96 -11.26 -18.25
N ALA A 141 7.23 -10.88 -18.42
CA ALA A 141 8.29 -11.13 -17.44
C ALA A 141 8.11 -10.23 -16.22
N LEU A 142 7.89 -8.94 -16.43
CA LEU A 142 7.59 -7.95 -15.40
C LEU A 142 6.37 -8.37 -14.58
N GLY A 143 5.27 -8.77 -15.22
CA GLY A 143 4.05 -9.17 -14.52
C GLY A 143 4.27 -10.35 -13.59
N ARG A 144 5.02 -11.38 -14.00
CA ARG A 144 5.34 -12.53 -13.13
C ARG A 144 6.23 -12.13 -11.96
N GLU A 145 7.25 -11.32 -12.18
CA GLU A 145 8.17 -10.89 -11.12
C GLU A 145 7.46 -9.96 -10.12
N ALA A 146 6.73 -8.97 -10.60
CA ALA A 146 5.95 -8.07 -9.77
C ALA A 146 4.90 -8.81 -8.93
N SER A 147 4.19 -9.76 -9.54
CA SER A 147 3.22 -10.61 -8.82
C SER A 147 3.87 -11.43 -7.71
N GLY A 148 5.00 -12.10 -8.02
CA GLY A 148 5.72 -12.88 -7.02
C GLY A 148 6.25 -12.04 -5.86
N LEU A 149 6.72 -10.81 -6.14
CA LEU A 149 7.14 -9.86 -5.12
C LEU A 149 5.95 -9.36 -4.30
N SER A 150 4.85 -8.97 -4.94
CA SER A 150 3.64 -8.51 -4.25
C SER A 150 3.11 -9.57 -3.28
N HIS A 151 3.08 -10.84 -3.69
CA HIS A 151 2.65 -11.92 -2.80
C HIS A 151 3.56 -12.06 -1.55
N ARG A 152 4.87 -11.90 -1.69
CA ARG A 152 5.78 -11.88 -0.53
C ARG A 152 5.52 -10.67 0.35
N HIS A 153 5.36 -9.48 -0.22
CA HIS A 153 5.05 -8.26 0.51
C HIS A 153 3.78 -8.38 1.36
N GLU A 154 2.75 -9.07 0.86
CA GLU A 154 1.53 -9.32 1.63
C GLU A 154 1.81 -10.20 2.87
N LEU A 155 2.60 -11.26 2.70
CA LEU A 155 2.95 -12.14 3.81
C LEU A 155 3.86 -11.43 4.83
N ASP A 156 4.78 -10.59 4.37
CA ASP A 156 5.66 -9.79 5.22
C ASP A 156 4.86 -8.73 5.99
N ALA A 157 3.89 -8.07 5.35
CA ALA A 157 2.98 -7.14 5.99
C ALA A 157 2.07 -7.82 7.02
N ASP A 158 1.60 -9.04 6.74
CA ASP A 158 0.86 -9.85 7.72
C ASP A 158 1.72 -10.21 8.93
N ALA A 159 2.97 -10.61 8.71
CA ALA A 159 3.90 -10.90 9.79
C ALA A 159 4.18 -9.65 10.64
N PHE A 160 4.45 -8.51 10.01
CA PHE A 160 4.61 -7.22 10.70
C PHE A 160 3.38 -6.90 11.56
N SER A 161 2.17 -7.13 11.00
CA SER A 161 0.91 -6.87 11.71
C SER A 161 0.77 -7.71 12.98
N VAL A 162 1.04 -9.01 12.90
CA VAL A 162 0.94 -9.91 14.07
C VAL A 162 1.96 -9.54 15.13
N HIS A 163 3.20 -9.21 14.74
CA HIS A 163 4.21 -8.77 15.70
C HIS A 163 3.79 -7.47 16.41
N THR A 164 3.28 -6.52 15.66
CA THR A 164 2.81 -5.25 16.23
C THR A 164 1.58 -5.45 17.11
N LEU A 165 0.65 -6.29 16.68
CA LEU A 165 -0.55 -6.66 17.43
C LEU A 165 -0.17 -7.23 18.81
N ARG A 166 0.76 -8.19 18.86
CA ARG A 166 1.30 -8.77 20.10
C ARG A 166 1.98 -7.73 20.99
N ALA A 167 2.79 -6.85 20.40
CA ALA A 167 3.46 -5.76 21.13
C ALA A 167 2.46 -4.78 21.78
N MET A 168 1.28 -4.62 21.18
CA MET A 168 0.17 -3.82 21.72
C MET A 168 -0.71 -4.60 22.72
N GLY A 169 -0.39 -5.86 23.03
CA GLY A 169 -1.13 -6.68 24.01
C GLY A 169 -2.40 -7.33 23.45
N HIS A 170 -2.57 -7.37 22.15
CA HIS A 170 -3.66 -8.07 21.48
C HIS A 170 -3.29 -9.53 21.17
N SER A 171 -4.30 -10.34 20.83
CA SER A 171 -4.11 -11.76 20.54
C SER A 171 -4.00 -12.03 19.04
N ASP A 172 -3.37 -13.15 18.66
CA ASP A 172 -3.35 -13.62 17.27
C ASP A 172 -4.75 -13.94 16.74
N GLU A 173 -5.70 -14.28 17.63
CA GLU A 173 -7.10 -14.51 17.26
C GLU A 173 -7.75 -13.29 16.64
N ASP A 174 -7.30 -12.07 17.01
CA ASP A 174 -7.78 -10.83 16.41
C ASP A 174 -7.41 -10.79 14.92
N ALA A 175 -6.21 -11.25 14.54
CA ALA A 175 -5.79 -11.36 13.15
C ALA A 175 -6.67 -12.34 12.36
N PHE A 176 -6.93 -13.53 12.92
CA PHE A 176 -7.82 -14.51 12.27
C PHE A 176 -9.26 -14.01 12.17
N SER A 177 -9.73 -13.28 13.18
CA SER A 177 -11.04 -12.66 13.16
C SER A 177 -11.16 -11.59 12.08
N ALA A 178 -10.11 -10.76 11.91
CA ALA A 178 -10.04 -9.78 10.82
C ALA A 178 -10.16 -10.45 9.45
N PHE A 179 -9.44 -11.56 9.20
CA PHE A 179 -9.58 -12.31 7.95
C PHE A 179 -10.99 -12.88 7.73
N LYS A 180 -11.64 -13.36 8.79
CA LYS A 180 -13.04 -13.82 8.69
C LYS A 180 -13.98 -12.69 8.28
N ARG A 181 -13.77 -11.48 8.80
CA ARG A 181 -14.55 -10.27 8.46
C ARG A 181 -14.32 -9.83 7.01
N LEU A 182 -13.05 -9.85 6.56
CA LEU A 182 -12.68 -9.49 5.19
C LEU A 182 -13.16 -10.53 4.16
N GLY A 183 -13.47 -11.75 4.61
CA GLY A 183 -13.97 -12.82 3.76
C GLY A 183 -12.89 -13.64 3.06
N LEU A 184 -13.34 -14.68 2.33
CA LEU A 184 -12.46 -15.57 1.59
C LEU A 184 -12.20 -15.01 0.20
N THR A 185 -10.95 -14.69 -0.09
CA THR A 185 -10.49 -14.27 -1.41
C THR A 185 -9.66 -15.37 -2.07
N ARG A 186 -9.62 -15.35 -3.42
CA ARG A 186 -8.69 -16.15 -4.22
C ARG A 186 -7.43 -15.35 -4.50
N ASP A 187 -6.38 -16.04 -4.94
CA ASP A 187 -5.18 -15.38 -5.44
C ASP A 187 -5.52 -14.40 -6.57
N THR A 188 -4.91 -13.23 -6.51
CA THR A 188 -4.86 -12.24 -7.59
C THR A 188 -3.40 -11.99 -7.96
N PRO A 189 -3.09 -11.24 -9.02
CA PRO A 189 -1.70 -10.88 -9.33
C PRO A 189 -0.98 -10.12 -8.21
N THR A 190 -1.71 -9.42 -7.35
CA THR A 190 -1.13 -8.58 -6.29
C THR A 190 -1.32 -9.11 -4.88
N HIS A 191 -2.28 -10.02 -4.66
CA HIS A 191 -2.58 -10.54 -3.31
C HIS A 191 -2.72 -12.05 -3.33
N PRO A 192 -2.06 -12.79 -2.43
CA PRO A 192 -2.36 -14.19 -2.19
C PRO A 192 -3.73 -14.32 -1.55
N GLY A 193 -4.43 -15.40 -1.84
CA GLY A 193 -5.75 -15.66 -1.29
C GLY A 193 -5.72 -15.84 0.23
N THR A 194 -6.84 -15.54 0.89
CA THR A 194 -6.99 -15.56 2.35
C THR A 194 -6.48 -16.86 2.98
N ARG A 195 -6.69 -18.01 2.33
CA ARG A 195 -6.22 -19.31 2.88
C ARG A 195 -4.70 -19.39 3.00
N LYS A 196 -3.95 -18.85 2.02
CA LYS A 196 -2.49 -18.84 2.05
C LYS A 196 -1.98 -17.89 3.13
N ARG A 197 -2.57 -16.70 3.24
CA ARG A 197 -2.25 -15.72 4.28
C ARG A 197 -2.48 -16.30 5.67
N MET A 198 -3.65 -16.90 5.92
CA MET A 198 -3.96 -17.54 7.19
C MET A 198 -3.04 -18.74 7.51
N ALA A 199 -2.60 -19.50 6.51
CA ALA A 199 -1.63 -20.58 6.70
C ALA A 199 -0.26 -20.03 7.16
N SER A 200 0.23 -18.99 6.48
CA SER A 200 1.46 -18.29 6.85
C SER A 200 1.41 -17.77 8.29
N LEU A 201 0.28 -17.20 8.72
CA LEU A 201 0.13 -16.74 10.12
C LEU A 201 0.18 -17.89 11.14
N ARG A 202 -0.38 -19.07 10.82
CA ARG A 202 -0.28 -20.24 11.69
C ARG A 202 1.17 -20.73 11.84
N ASP A 203 1.94 -20.68 10.75
CA ASP A 203 3.35 -21.03 10.78
C ASP A 203 4.14 -20.06 11.69
N LEU A 204 3.81 -18.76 11.66
CA LEU A 204 4.39 -17.76 12.57
C LEU A 204 4.04 -18.02 14.05
N GLN A 205 2.84 -18.52 14.35
CA GLN A 205 2.46 -18.89 15.73
C GLN A 205 3.30 -20.03 16.27
N ASN A 206 3.69 -20.97 15.42
CA ASN A 206 4.44 -22.18 15.80
C ASN A 206 5.97 -21.93 15.84
N THR A 207 6.44 -20.77 15.35
CA THR A 207 7.87 -20.43 15.33
C THR A 207 8.17 -19.53 16.53
N PRO A 208 9.03 -19.93 17.49
CA PRO A 208 9.42 -19.06 18.60
C PRO A 208 10.19 -17.85 18.04
N VAL A 209 9.65 -16.65 18.26
CA VAL A 209 10.23 -15.42 17.75
C VAL A 209 11.50 -15.08 18.51
N SER A 210 12.64 -15.06 17.82
CA SER A 210 13.82 -14.32 18.26
C SER A 210 13.54 -12.83 18.01
N THR A 211 13.34 -12.07 19.08
CA THR A 211 13.08 -10.61 19.04
C THR A 211 14.20 -9.79 18.41
N ALA A 212 15.30 -10.41 17.98
CA ALA A 212 16.50 -9.73 17.47
C ALA A 212 16.50 -9.45 15.96
N GLU A 213 15.58 -10.02 15.17
CA GLU A 213 15.64 -9.98 13.70
C GLU A 213 14.71 -8.95 13.04
N LEU A 214 13.89 -8.23 13.78
CA LEU A 214 12.81 -7.41 13.22
C LEU A 214 13.10 -5.92 13.13
N LEU A 215 14.28 -5.46 13.54
CA LEU A 215 14.70 -4.08 13.31
C LEU A 215 15.79 -4.06 12.23
N PRO A 216 15.63 -3.28 11.16
CA PRO A 216 16.72 -3.07 10.22
C PRO A 216 17.93 -2.54 11.00
N SER A 217 19.05 -3.23 10.88
CA SER A 217 20.34 -2.77 11.42
C SER A 217 20.62 -1.35 10.96
N LYS A 218 21.00 -0.49 11.91
CA LYS A 218 21.32 0.92 11.73
C LYS A 218 22.37 1.17 10.68
#